data_450cf53943875c3036ea37d4349d5e19
#
_entry.id   450cf53943875c3036ea37d4349d5e19
#
_cell.length_a   1.000
_cell.length_b   1.000
_cell.length_c   1.000
_cell.angle_alpha   90.00
_cell.angle_beta   90.00
_cell.angle_gamma   90.00
#
_symmetry.space_group_name_H-M   'P 1'
#
loop_
_entity.id
_entity.type
_entity.pdbx_description
1 polymer ?
#
loop_
_entity_poly.entity_id
_entity_poly.type
_entity_poly.pdbx_seq_one_letter_code
_entity_poly.pdbx_strand_id
1 'polypeptide(L)'
;MSNKVFFNLDELFISVGIDVGADFSWMSIALPNQQLLGKPYKILHSSMDSLTTAVSKIKEAEELYSLESRIFLESTGIYHYPLFCYLRDKGFNCSVINPIITKNSTNINIRKVHNDRFDSKKASLVGLKPDLKGSLMPSDLALNCRNLCREYYDLMDNRSAYVNKLQGELRMAFPQYLGIFSKVTTNTSLTLLDKYTSPNAFLEADMQEIIDTIKSTARFGLTYAHNKYNAIIQAAHDANEFGHIIDSNIKRIRLYISFIRKYDEEIESILDAMHELVDTNEDTDFVKQIHLIESFKGAGFLSAISLMGEIGDFSAFSKPKQLR
;
A
#
# COMPACT_ATOMS: atom_id res chain seq x y z
N MET A 1 -7.24 25.28 8.08
CA MET A 1 -6.50 25.87 9.26
C MET A 1 -5.50 24.83 9.70
N SER A 2 -4.20 25.12 9.54
CA SER A 2 -3.10 24.19 9.86
C SER A 2 -2.99 24.06 11.39
N ASN A 3 -3.47 22.94 11.96
CA ASN A 3 -3.20 22.61 13.36
C ASN A 3 -1.74 22.13 13.49
N LYS A 4 -0.82 23.08 13.55
CA LYS A 4 0.51 22.81 14.11
C LYS A 4 0.29 22.55 15.60
N VAL A 5 0.29 21.29 16.01
CA VAL A 5 0.32 20.91 17.42
C VAL A 5 1.75 21.20 17.93
N PHE A 6 2.05 22.45 18.24
CA PHE A 6 3.19 22.79 19.07
C PHE A 6 2.76 22.52 20.52
N PHE A 7 3.32 21.49 21.13
CA PHE A 7 3.18 21.32 22.57
C PHE A 7 3.85 22.47 23.26
N ASN A 8 3.06 23.27 24.02
CA ASN A 8 3.60 24.29 24.86
C ASN A 8 4.30 23.61 26.04
N LEU A 9 5.62 23.79 26.16
CA LEU A 9 6.50 23.08 27.13
C LEU A 9 6.21 23.40 28.60
N ASP A 10 5.38 24.41 28.85
CA ASP A 10 5.13 24.93 30.19
C ASP A 10 3.87 24.35 30.86
N GLU A 11 3.10 23.50 30.19
CA GLU A 11 1.91 22.88 30.75
C GLU A 11 2.16 21.44 31.21
N LEU A 12 1.92 21.22 32.52
CA LEU A 12 1.93 19.87 33.10
C LEU A 12 0.76 19.06 32.54
N PHE A 13 1.01 17.86 32.06
CA PHE A 13 0.00 16.94 31.52
C PHE A 13 0.28 15.48 31.91
N ILE A 14 -0.74 14.65 31.87
CA ILE A 14 -0.65 13.20 32.03
C ILE A 14 -0.26 12.59 30.70
N SER A 15 0.81 11.80 30.66
CA SER A 15 1.24 11.10 29.45
C SER A 15 0.68 9.69 29.42
N VAL A 16 -0.08 9.38 28.38
CA VAL A 16 -0.62 8.03 28.12
C VAL A 16 0.14 7.42 26.96
N GLY A 17 0.94 6.40 27.23
CA GLY A 17 1.67 5.65 26.21
C GLY A 17 0.94 4.39 25.81
N ILE A 18 0.78 4.17 24.50
CA ILE A 18 0.13 3.00 23.95
C ILE A 18 1.09 2.29 22.98
N ASP A 19 1.41 1.04 23.33
CA ASP A 19 2.07 0.12 22.41
C ASP A 19 1.00 -0.67 21.65
N VAL A 20 1.01 -0.55 20.31
CA VAL A 20 -0.07 -1.01 19.47
C VAL A 20 0.28 -2.33 18.78
N GLY A 21 -0.52 -3.36 19.02
CA GLY A 21 -0.51 -4.64 18.29
C GLY A 21 -1.69 -4.79 17.34
N ALA A 22 -1.77 -5.91 16.64
CA ALA A 22 -2.85 -6.21 15.70
C ALA A 22 -4.21 -6.43 16.40
N ASP A 23 -4.25 -7.28 17.42
CA ASP A 23 -5.49 -7.70 18.09
C ASP A 23 -5.74 -6.96 19.41
N PHE A 24 -4.68 -6.44 20.01
CA PHE A 24 -4.73 -5.74 21.29
C PHE A 24 -3.57 -4.74 21.41
N SER A 25 -3.73 -3.77 22.28
CA SER A 25 -2.72 -2.80 22.66
C SER A 25 -2.46 -2.84 24.16
N TRP A 26 -1.28 -2.35 24.57
CA TRP A 26 -1.00 -2.09 25.98
C TRP A 26 -0.97 -0.58 26.22
N MET A 27 -1.65 -0.13 27.28
CA MET A 27 -1.72 1.26 27.69
C MET A 27 -1.05 1.43 29.08
N SER A 28 -0.23 2.45 29.20
CA SER A 28 0.38 2.87 30.47
C SER A 28 0.18 4.37 30.65
N ILE A 29 -0.05 4.80 31.88
CA ILE A 29 -0.26 6.21 32.24
C ILE A 29 0.91 6.67 33.11
N ALA A 30 1.51 7.81 32.79
CA ALA A 30 2.59 8.43 33.55
C ALA A 30 2.25 9.87 33.95
N LEU A 31 2.52 10.21 35.17
CA LEU A 31 2.42 11.59 35.69
C LEU A 31 3.62 12.45 35.22
N PRO A 32 3.52 13.79 35.32
CA PRO A 32 4.62 14.70 34.94
C PRO A 32 5.92 14.43 35.69
N ASN A 33 5.87 13.91 36.90
CA ASN A 33 7.02 13.50 37.71
C ASN A 33 7.61 12.12 37.30
N GLN A 34 7.16 11.54 36.17
CA GLN A 34 7.54 10.24 35.66
C GLN A 34 7.04 9.04 36.48
N GLN A 35 6.20 9.25 37.46
CA GLN A 35 5.57 8.16 38.20
C GLN A 35 4.50 7.48 37.33
N LEU A 36 4.57 6.16 37.21
CA LEU A 36 3.55 5.35 36.50
C LEU A 36 2.33 5.12 37.40
N LEU A 37 1.14 5.31 36.84
CA LEU A 37 -0.13 5.04 37.51
C LEU A 37 -0.57 3.59 37.29
N GLY A 38 -0.50 2.80 38.33
CA GLY A 38 -0.97 1.41 38.32
C GLY A 38 -0.20 0.48 37.38
N LYS A 39 -0.87 -0.60 36.99
CA LYS A 39 -0.33 -1.60 36.04
C LYS A 39 -0.76 -1.27 34.62
N PRO A 40 0.05 -1.62 33.58
CA PRO A 40 -0.38 -1.48 32.20
C PRO A 40 -1.72 -2.17 31.96
N TYR A 41 -2.60 -1.50 31.25
CA TYR A 41 -3.92 -2.02 30.88
C TYR A 41 -3.90 -2.60 29.46
N LYS A 42 -4.46 -3.80 29.30
CA LYS A 42 -4.60 -4.45 27.99
C LYS A 42 -5.89 -4.01 27.33
N ILE A 43 -5.80 -3.37 26.19
CA ILE A 43 -6.93 -2.92 25.37
C ILE A 43 -7.17 -3.99 24.30
N LEU A 44 -8.30 -4.70 24.35
CA LEU A 44 -8.71 -5.64 23.30
C LEU A 44 -9.43 -4.86 22.20
N HIS A 45 -8.94 -4.90 20.96
CA HIS A 45 -9.53 -4.16 19.84
C HIS A 45 -10.91 -4.70 19.44
N SER A 46 -11.18 -5.97 19.69
CA SER A 46 -12.47 -6.63 19.41
C SER A 46 -13.53 -6.39 20.50
N SER A 47 -13.22 -5.68 21.60
CA SER A 47 -14.13 -5.49 22.72
C SER A 47 -14.39 -4.01 22.99
N MET A 48 -15.62 -3.55 22.73
CA MET A 48 -16.04 -2.19 23.06
C MET A 48 -15.95 -1.89 24.55
N ASP A 49 -16.21 -2.88 25.42
CA ASP A 49 -16.06 -2.71 26.88
C ASP A 49 -14.60 -2.45 27.26
N SER A 50 -13.66 -3.14 26.61
CA SER A 50 -12.23 -2.92 26.82
C SER A 50 -11.79 -1.53 26.37
N LEU A 51 -12.28 -1.06 25.21
CA LEU A 51 -12.02 0.27 24.67
C LEU A 51 -12.62 1.37 25.59
N THR A 52 -13.86 1.20 26.01
CA THR A 52 -14.56 2.12 26.93
C THR A 52 -13.86 2.19 28.31
N THR A 53 -13.42 1.03 28.83
CA THR A 53 -12.66 0.96 30.08
C THR A 53 -11.32 1.70 29.95
N ALA A 54 -10.64 1.62 28.82
CA ALA A 54 -9.42 2.37 28.58
C ALA A 54 -9.68 3.89 28.65
N VAL A 55 -10.74 4.36 28.01
CA VAL A 55 -11.18 5.76 28.04
C VAL A 55 -11.51 6.19 29.49
N SER A 56 -12.26 5.36 30.24
CA SER A 56 -12.61 5.67 31.63
C SER A 56 -11.38 5.82 32.53
N LYS A 57 -10.39 4.91 32.37
CA LYS A 57 -9.13 5.00 33.12
C LYS A 57 -8.32 6.27 32.84
N ILE A 58 -8.35 6.77 31.62
CA ILE A 58 -7.69 8.02 31.26
C ILE A 58 -8.42 9.20 31.93
N LYS A 59 -9.76 9.23 31.81
CA LYS A 59 -10.59 10.28 32.43
C LYS A 59 -10.50 10.29 33.95
N GLU A 60 -10.52 9.12 34.60
CA GLU A 60 -10.29 9.00 36.04
C GLU A 60 -8.94 9.61 36.48
N ALA A 61 -7.89 9.39 35.67
CA ALA A 61 -6.59 10.01 35.96
C ALA A 61 -6.63 11.53 35.76
N GLU A 62 -7.29 12.05 34.72
CA GLU A 62 -7.48 13.47 34.48
C GLU A 62 -8.22 14.15 35.65
N GLU A 63 -9.31 13.56 36.12
CA GLU A 63 -10.09 14.04 37.23
C GLU A 63 -9.29 14.00 38.54
N LEU A 64 -8.60 12.90 38.84
CA LEU A 64 -7.86 12.71 40.09
C LEU A 64 -6.71 13.72 40.26
N TYR A 65 -6.02 14.06 39.16
CA TYR A 65 -4.86 14.94 39.19
C TYR A 65 -5.16 16.34 38.66
N SER A 66 -6.38 16.61 38.20
CA SER A 66 -6.79 17.89 37.59
C SER A 66 -5.85 18.32 36.46
N LEU A 67 -5.40 17.37 35.62
CA LEU A 67 -4.50 17.58 34.51
C LEU A 67 -5.09 16.96 33.23
N GLU A 68 -4.89 17.60 32.08
CA GLU A 68 -5.23 17.04 30.78
C GLU A 68 -4.28 15.91 30.41
N SER A 69 -4.77 14.93 29.66
CA SER A 69 -3.95 13.84 29.11
C SER A 69 -3.51 14.11 27.67
N ARG A 70 -2.31 13.64 27.36
CA ARG A 70 -1.80 13.54 25.98
C ARG A 70 -1.47 12.09 25.70
N ILE A 71 -2.03 11.58 24.59
CA ILE A 71 -1.92 10.16 24.25
C ILE A 71 -0.88 9.99 23.14
N PHE A 72 0.04 9.06 23.35
CA PHE A 72 1.14 8.76 22.44
C PHE A 72 1.04 7.30 22.01
N LEU A 73 0.73 7.08 20.71
CA LEU A 73 0.63 5.75 20.11
C LEU A 73 1.90 5.46 19.31
N GLU A 74 2.48 4.28 19.47
CA GLU A 74 3.57 3.85 18.61
C GLU A 74 3.02 3.46 17.22
N SER A 75 3.65 3.97 16.13
CA SER A 75 3.23 3.66 14.76
C SER A 75 3.70 2.26 14.36
N THR A 76 2.88 1.25 14.62
CA THR A 76 3.13 -0.13 14.17
C THR A 76 2.22 -0.46 13.01
N GLY A 77 2.74 -0.38 11.78
CA GLY A 77 1.96 -0.63 10.57
C GLY A 77 0.70 0.25 10.48
N ILE A 78 -0.44 -0.36 10.17
CA ILE A 78 -1.76 0.30 10.07
C ILE A 78 -2.59 0.17 11.37
N TYR A 79 -2.16 -0.65 12.32
CA TYR A 79 -2.98 -1.06 13.46
C TYR A 79 -3.27 0.06 14.47
N HIS A 80 -2.43 1.09 14.50
CA HIS A 80 -2.63 2.23 15.39
C HIS A 80 -3.79 3.15 14.95
N TYR A 81 -4.15 3.13 13.67
CA TYR A 81 -5.09 4.10 13.09
C TYR A 81 -6.50 4.02 13.71
N PRO A 82 -7.17 2.84 13.80
CA PRO A 82 -8.50 2.76 14.40
C PRO A 82 -8.52 3.25 15.84
N LEU A 83 -7.50 2.88 16.63
CA LEU A 83 -7.41 3.28 18.04
C LEU A 83 -7.14 4.78 18.19
N PHE A 84 -6.29 5.33 17.33
CA PHE A 84 -6.04 6.78 17.26
C PHE A 84 -7.33 7.55 16.97
N CYS A 85 -8.08 7.17 15.94
CA CYS A 85 -9.35 7.82 15.57
C CYS A 85 -10.36 7.71 16.72
N TYR A 86 -10.51 6.52 17.29
CA TYR A 86 -11.43 6.30 18.41
C TYR A 86 -11.12 7.20 19.60
N LEU A 87 -9.85 7.33 20.02
CA LEU A 87 -9.44 8.15 21.14
C LEU A 87 -9.57 9.64 20.82
N ARG A 88 -9.22 10.06 19.61
CA ARG A 88 -9.42 11.45 19.15
C ARG A 88 -10.89 11.85 19.16
N ASP A 89 -11.78 10.97 18.70
CA ASP A 89 -13.23 11.21 18.66
C ASP A 89 -13.86 11.24 20.07
N LYS A 90 -13.17 10.68 21.07
CA LYS A 90 -13.50 10.85 22.49
C LYS A 90 -12.96 12.17 23.11
N GLY A 91 -12.32 13.01 22.30
CA GLY A 91 -11.83 14.33 22.68
C GLY A 91 -10.39 14.37 23.20
N PHE A 92 -9.64 13.27 23.14
CA PHE A 92 -8.27 13.24 23.62
C PHE A 92 -7.28 13.84 22.60
N ASN A 93 -6.23 14.45 23.12
CA ASN A 93 -5.09 14.92 22.33
C ASN A 93 -4.16 13.73 22.03
N CYS A 94 -4.23 13.23 20.78
CA CYS A 94 -3.50 12.03 20.34
C CYS A 94 -2.36 12.40 19.38
N SER A 95 -1.21 11.76 19.57
CA SER A 95 -0.03 11.87 18.71
C SER A 95 0.55 10.50 18.42
N VAL A 96 1.08 10.33 17.21
CA VAL A 96 1.77 9.10 16.81
C VAL A 96 3.27 9.29 16.95
N ILE A 97 3.94 8.33 17.56
CA ILE A 97 5.40 8.32 17.76
C ILE A 97 6.06 7.31 16.83
N ASN A 98 7.14 7.73 16.18
CA ASN A 98 7.96 6.79 15.41
C ASN A 98 8.66 5.79 16.35
N PRO A 99 8.58 4.46 16.08
CA PRO A 99 9.25 3.42 16.88
C PRO A 99 10.76 3.63 17.08
N ILE A 100 11.42 4.32 16.16
CA ILE A 100 12.85 4.66 16.29
C ILE A 100 13.10 5.56 17.50
N ILE A 101 12.18 6.48 17.81
CA ILE A 101 12.30 7.40 18.94
C ILE A 101 12.17 6.65 20.27
N THR A 102 11.22 5.71 20.35
CA THR A 102 11.03 4.87 21.54
C THR A 102 12.20 3.91 21.74
N LYS A 103 12.75 3.34 20.67
CA LYS A 103 13.93 2.45 20.71
C LYS A 103 15.21 3.17 21.12
N ASN A 104 15.47 4.38 20.62
CA ASN A 104 16.67 5.15 20.92
C ASN A 104 16.65 5.80 22.32
N SER A 105 15.50 5.81 22.97
CA SER A 105 15.33 6.37 24.33
C SER A 105 15.80 5.42 25.46
N THR A 106 16.51 4.35 25.13
CA THR A 106 16.93 3.24 26.01
C THR A 106 18.04 3.54 27.03
N ASN A 107 18.40 4.80 27.30
CA ASN A 107 19.27 5.15 28.44
C ASN A 107 18.59 5.06 29.84
N ILE A 108 17.34 4.61 29.90
CA ILE A 108 16.72 4.19 31.15
C ILE A 108 17.09 2.72 31.36
N ASN A 109 17.81 2.44 32.43
CA ASN A 109 18.35 1.12 32.86
C ASN A 109 17.27 0.02 32.98
N ILE A 110 16.67 -0.39 31.91
CA ILE A 110 15.71 -1.50 31.83
C ILE A 110 16.36 -2.58 30.94
N ARG A 111 16.67 -3.74 31.54
CA ARG A 111 17.21 -4.92 30.85
C ARG A 111 16.42 -5.18 29.56
N LYS A 112 17.10 -5.66 28.50
CA LYS A 112 16.55 -6.05 27.18
C LYS A 112 15.45 -7.15 27.26
N VAL A 113 14.33 -6.89 27.91
CA VAL A 113 13.15 -7.74 27.85
C VAL A 113 12.17 -7.03 26.95
N HIS A 114 12.08 -7.47 25.69
CA HIS A 114 11.02 -7.05 24.77
C HIS A 114 9.71 -7.65 25.27
N ASN A 115 8.86 -6.83 25.87
CA ASN A 115 7.51 -7.18 26.29
C ASN A 115 6.64 -5.95 26.09
N ASP A 116 5.56 -6.09 25.35
CA ASP A 116 4.61 -5.02 24.97
C ASP A 116 4.15 -4.17 26.17
N ARG A 117 4.09 -4.77 27.38
CA ARG A 117 3.83 -4.04 28.64
C ARG A 117 4.91 -3.03 28.99
N PHE A 118 6.18 -3.33 28.66
CA PHE A 118 7.29 -2.40 28.90
C PHE A 118 7.34 -1.33 27.84
N ASP A 119 6.95 -1.63 26.61
CA ASP A 119 6.99 -0.69 25.52
C ASP A 119 5.90 0.37 25.66
N SER A 120 4.70 0.04 26.18
CA SER A 120 3.70 1.04 26.57
C SER A 120 4.17 1.99 27.71
N LYS A 121 4.91 1.45 28.71
CA LYS A 121 5.53 2.26 29.76
C LYS A 121 6.61 3.21 29.20
N LYS A 122 7.43 2.72 28.27
CA LYS A 122 8.42 3.56 27.58
C LYS A 122 7.74 4.65 26.77
N ALA A 123 6.68 4.33 26.01
CA ALA A 123 5.93 5.31 25.25
C ALA A 123 5.36 6.42 26.14
N SER A 124 4.80 6.08 27.32
CA SER A 124 4.31 7.08 28.25
C SER A 124 5.42 7.98 28.84
N LEU A 125 6.59 7.42 29.16
CA LEU A 125 7.73 8.20 29.68
C LEU A 125 8.41 9.03 28.57
N VAL A 126 8.46 8.51 27.35
CA VAL A 126 8.95 9.26 26.17
C VAL A 126 8.02 10.43 25.86
N GLY A 127 6.71 10.24 26.02
CA GLY A 127 5.70 11.30 25.86
C GLY A 127 5.94 12.53 26.73
N LEU A 128 6.60 12.38 27.90
CA LEU A 128 6.95 13.48 28.80
C LEU A 128 8.23 14.25 28.38
N LYS A 129 8.94 13.81 27.34
CA LYS A 129 10.17 14.51 26.91
C LYS A 129 9.84 15.81 26.19
N PRO A 130 10.51 16.93 26.53
CA PRO A 130 10.22 18.23 25.95
C PRO A 130 10.48 18.30 24.43
N ASP A 131 11.40 17.50 23.92
CA ASP A 131 11.78 17.51 22.49
C ASP A 131 10.97 16.51 21.63
N LEU A 132 9.93 15.89 22.19
CA LEU A 132 9.13 14.92 21.45
C LEU A 132 8.28 15.63 20.39
N LYS A 133 8.58 15.35 19.13
CA LYS A 133 7.73 15.72 18.01
C LYS A 133 6.83 14.55 17.66
N GLY A 134 5.54 14.69 17.93
CA GLY A 134 4.54 13.76 17.40
C GLY A 134 4.48 13.87 15.87
N SER A 135 4.31 12.74 15.19
CA SER A 135 4.03 12.73 13.76
C SER A 135 2.61 13.23 13.51
N LEU A 136 2.45 14.09 12.50
CA LEU A 136 1.12 14.46 12.03
C LEU A 136 0.47 13.23 11.40
N MET A 137 -0.78 12.98 11.76
CA MET A 137 -1.57 11.94 11.06
C MET A 137 -1.97 12.51 9.70
N PRO A 138 -1.77 11.72 8.63
CA PRO A 138 -2.27 12.07 7.31
C PRO A 138 -3.80 12.23 7.34
N SER A 139 -4.33 13.07 6.46
CA SER A 139 -5.77 13.12 6.24
C SER A 139 -6.28 11.81 5.64
N ASP A 140 -7.58 11.53 5.77
CA ASP A 140 -8.19 10.34 5.16
C ASP A 140 -7.99 10.34 3.63
N LEU A 141 -8.00 11.51 3.00
CA LEU A 141 -7.72 11.67 1.57
C LEU A 141 -6.28 11.25 1.23
N ALA A 142 -5.29 11.71 2.00
CA ALA A 142 -3.89 11.31 1.81
C ALA A 142 -3.68 9.81 2.04
N LEU A 143 -4.36 9.22 3.02
CA LEU A 143 -4.32 7.77 3.28
C LEU A 143 -4.95 6.98 2.15
N ASN A 144 -6.09 7.41 1.63
CA ASN A 144 -6.74 6.77 0.48
C ASN A 144 -5.82 6.81 -0.74
N CYS A 145 -5.24 7.97 -1.07
CA CYS A 145 -4.27 8.08 -2.16
C CYS A 145 -3.08 7.13 -1.95
N ARG A 146 -2.49 7.10 -0.75
CA ARG A 146 -1.37 6.21 -0.41
C ARG A 146 -1.72 4.74 -0.61
N ASN A 147 -2.88 4.31 -0.09
CA ASN A 147 -3.29 2.91 -0.15
C ASN A 147 -3.57 2.48 -1.59
N LEU A 148 -4.28 3.30 -2.38
CA LEU A 148 -4.53 3.01 -3.79
C LEU A 148 -3.23 2.96 -4.60
N CYS A 149 -2.29 3.89 -4.37
CA CYS A 149 -0.99 3.87 -5.05
C CYS A 149 -0.17 2.62 -4.71
N ARG A 150 -0.13 2.22 -3.44
CA ARG A 150 0.59 1.00 -3.03
C ARG A 150 -0.04 -0.24 -3.64
N GLU A 151 -1.36 -0.35 -3.63
CA GLU A 151 -2.09 -1.45 -4.28
C GLU A 151 -1.81 -1.51 -5.77
N TYR A 152 -1.81 -0.35 -6.47
CA TYR A 152 -1.44 -0.28 -7.88
C TYR A 152 -0.05 -0.86 -8.15
N TYR A 153 0.96 -0.49 -7.37
CA TYR A 153 2.31 -1.01 -7.56
C TYR A 153 2.42 -2.50 -7.22
N ASP A 154 1.74 -2.97 -6.19
CA ASP A 154 1.69 -4.40 -5.83
C ASP A 154 1.03 -5.24 -6.93
N LEU A 155 -0.06 -4.74 -7.55
CA LEU A 155 -0.70 -5.37 -8.70
C LEU A 155 0.23 -5.41 -9.93
N MET A 156 0.95 -4.32 -10.21
CA MET A 156 1.94 -4.24 -11.31
C MET A 156 3.09 -5.23 -11.12
N ASP A 157 3.60 -5.38 -9.92
CA ASP A 157 4.67 -6.33 -9.59
C ASP A 157 4.17 -7.77 -9.73
N ASN A 158 3.00 -8.09 -9.20
CA ASN A 158 2.37 -9.38 -9.34
C ASN A 158 2.10 -9.73 -10.81
N ARG A 159 1.55 -8.79 -11.58
CA ARG A 159 1.37 -8.95 -13.03
C ARG A 159 2.68 -9.28 -13.72
N SER A 160 3.75 -8.55 -13.42
CA SER A 160 5.07 -8.75 -14.00
C SER A 160 5.64 -10.14 -13.68
N ALA A 161 5.40 -10.64 -12.47
CA ALA A 161 5.79 -11.99 -12.06
C ALA A 161 5.08 -13.07 -12.93
N TYR A 162 3.79 -12.90 -13.22
CA TYR A 162 3.06 -13.83 -14.09
C TYR A 162 3.45 -13.72 -15.57
N VAL A 163 3.79 -12.52 -16.04
CA VAL A 163 4.37 -12.36 -17.39
C VAL A 163 5.68 -13.12 -17.52
N ASN A 164 6.56 -13.04 -16.52
CA ASN A 164 7.82 -13.77 -16.50
C ASN A 164 7.60 -15.30 -16.48
N LYS A 165 6.61 -15.77 -15.70
CA LYS A 165 6.23 -17.20 -15.69
C LYS A 165 5.70 -17.64 -17.05
N LEU A 166 4.82 -16.86 -17.70
CA LEU A 166 4.31 -17.14 -19.04
C LEU A 166 5.46 -17.25 -20.06
N GLN A 167 6.38 -16.29 -20.06
CA GLN A 167 7.55 -16.33 -20.94
C GLN A 167 8.43 -17.57 -20.66
N GLY A 168 8.55 -17.98 -19.40
CA GLY A 168 9.27 -19.21 -19.03
C GLY A 168 8.66 -20.46 -19.67
N GLU A 169 7.34 -20.60 -19.59
CA GLU A 169 6.61 -21.72 -20.24
C GLU A 169 6.79 -21.69 -21.76
N LEU A 170 6.66 -20.51 -22.37
CA LEU A 170 6.82 -20.37 -23.82
C LEU A 170 8.25 -20.66 -24.28
N ARG A 171 9.28 -20.29 -23.51
CA ARG A 171 10.67 -20.68 -23.86
C ARG A 171 10.88 -22.18 -23.90
N MET A 172 10.13 -22.93 -23.12
CA MET A 172 10.18 -24.40 -23.14
C MET A 172 9.30 -24.98 -24.25
N ALA A 173 8.05 -24.54 -24.34
CA ALA A 173 7.04 -25.19 -25.19
C ALA A 173 6.94 -24.59 -26.60
N PHE A 174 7.20 -23.28 -26.73
CA PHE A 174 7.00 -22.55 -28.01
C PHE A 174 7.95 -21.34 -28.08
N PRO A 175 9.29 -21.56 -28.09
CA PRO A 175 10.26 -20.45 -27.97
C PRO A 175 10.18 -19.45 -29.12
N GLN A 176 9.89 -19.88 -30.34
CA GLN A 176 9.82 -19.02 -31.52
C GLN A 176 8.62 -18.04 -31.48
N TYR A 177 7.60 -18.34 -30.68
CA TYR A 177 6.45 -17.41 -30.48
C TYR A 177 6.81 -16.07 -29.88
N LEU A 178 7.83 -16.03 -29.01
CA LEU A 178 8.22 -14.83 -28.26
C LEU A 178 8.73 -13.68 -29.15
N GLY A 179 9.12 -13.95 -30.40
CA GLY A 179 9.58 -12.93 -31.36
C GLY A 179 8.49 -12.38 -32.29
N ILE A 180 7.26 -12.95 -32.27
CA ILE A 180 6.23 -12.62 -33.25
C ILE A 180 5.58 -11.27 -32.98
N PHE A 181 5.30 -10.96 -31.73
CA PHE A 181 4.69 -9.71 -31.28
C PHE A 181 5.71 -8.85 -30.53
N SER A 182 5.50 -7.53 -30.50
CA SER A 182 6.37 -6.60 -29.76
C SER A 182 6.47 -6.92 -28.28
N LYS A 183 5.37 -7.42 -27.71
CA LYS A 183 5.30 -7.98 -26.35
C LYS A 183 4.36 -9.18 -26.37
N VAL A 184 4.69 -10.23 -25.62
CA VAL A 184 3.83 -11.41 -25.46
C VAL A 184 2.48 -11.06 -24.79
N THR A 185 2.45 -9.95 -24.08
CA THR A 185 1.26 -9.44 -23.34
C THR A 185 0.35 -8.56 -24.20
N THR A 186 0.57 -8.42 -25.51
CA THR A 186 -0.40 -7.73 -26.35
C THR A 186 -1.72 -8.51 -26.35
N ASN A 187 -2.86 -7.81 -26.40
CA ASN A 187 -4.17 -8.43 -26.39
C ASN A 187 -4.31 -9.51 -27.46
N THR A 188 -3.83 -9.26 -28.69
CA THR A 188 -3.80 -10.25 -29.79
C THR A 188 -3.00 -11.50 -29.42
N SER A 189 -1.80 -11.33 -28.87
CA SER A 189 -0.94 -12.44 -28.48
C SER A 189 -1.57 -13.30 -27.38
N LEU A 190 -2.09 -12.67 -26.32
CA LEU A 190 -2.74 -13.38 -25.23
C LEU A 190 -4.01 -14.12 -25.70
N THR A 191 -4.81 -13.49 -26.58
CA THR A 191 -6.03 -14.11 -27.12
C THR A 191 -5.71 -15.32 -27.98
N LEU A 192 -4.67 -15.24 -28.81
CA LEU A 192 -4.23 -16.36 -29.63
C LEU A 192 -3.67 -17.52 -28.80
N LEU A 193 -2.82 -17.21 -27.80
CA LEU A 193 -2.25 -18.22 -26.89
C LEU A 193 -3.32 -18.89 -26.01
N ASP A 194 -4.33 -18.16 -25.60
CA ASP A 194 -5.44 -18.70 -24.82
C ASP A 194 -6.28 -19.68 -25.65
N LYS A 195 -6.49 -19.35 -26.92
CA LYS A 195 -7.28 -20.17 -27.86
C LYS A 195 -6.49 -21.37 -28.38
N TYR A 196 -5.24 -21.17 -28.81
CA TYR A 196 -4.39 -22.16 -29.47
C TYR A 196 -3.11 -22.42 -28.68
N THR A 197 -3.19 -22.87 -27.47
CA THR A 197 -2.13 -22.87 -26.44
C THR A 197 -0.84 -23.63 -26.83
N SER A 198 -0.84 -24.47 -27.91
CA SER A 198 0.30 -25.28 -28.35
C SER A 198 0.64 -25.04 -29.82
N PRO A 199 1.90 -25.31 -30.27
CA PRO A 199 2.27 -25.26 -31.68
C PRO A 199 1.32 -26.07 -32.56
N ASN A 200 0.99 -27.31 -32.19
CA ASN A 200 0.10 -28.15 -32.96
C ASN A 200 -1.32 -27.56 -33.08
N ALA A 201 -1.85 -26.96 -32.03
CA ALA A 201 -3.15 -26.31 -32.08
C ALA A 201 -3.19 -25.14 -33.10
N PHE A 202 -2.10 -24.44 -33.32
CA PHE A 202 -2.01 -23.42 -34.38
C PHE A 202 -1.94 -24.05 -35.78
N LEU A 203 -1.26 -25.19 -35.94
CA LEU A 203 -1.16 -25.88 -37.22
C LEU A 203 -2.47 -26.55 -37.64
N GLU A 204 -3.27 -26.99 -36.70
CA GLU A 204 -4.58 -27.64 -36.92
C GLU A 204 -5.73 -26.61 -37.07
N ALA A 205 -5.50 -25.37 -36.72
CA ALA A 205 -6.53 -24.31 -36.72
C ALA A 205 -6.82 -23.82 -38.14
N ASP A 206 -8.06 -23.36 -38.35
CA ASP A 206 -8.44 -22.72 -39.61
C ASP A 206 -7.71 -21.39 -39.80
N MET A 207 -7.13 -21.18 -40.99
CA MET A 207 -6.40 -19.96 -41.33
C MET A 207 -7.24 -18.71 -41.14
N GLN A 208 -8.50 -18.75 -41.61
CA GLN A 208 -9.38 -17.57 -41.56
C GLN A 208 -9.73 -17.23 -40.13
N GLU A 209 -9.92 -18.23 -39.27
CA GLU A 209 -10.20 -18.03 -37.86
C GLU A 209 -9.06 -17.31 -37.10
N ILE A 210 -7.79 -17.70 -37.38
CA ILE A 210 -6.62 -17.02 -36.81
C ILE A 210 -6.53 -15.58 -37.31
N ILE A 211 -6.70 -15.36 -38.62
CA ILE A 211 -6.66 -14.03 -39.23
C ILE A 211 -7.74 -13.13 -38.65
N ASP A 212 -8.98 -13.63 -38.52
CA ASP A 212 -10.07 -12.86 -37.95
C ASP A 212 -9.86 -12.55 -36.46
N THR A 213 -9.25 -13.46 -35.71
CA THR A 213 -8.83 -13.21 -34.32
C THR A 213 -7.80 -12.09 -34.26
N ILE A 214 -6.80 -12.06 -35.14
CA ILE A 214 -5.80 -11.02 -35.22
C ILE A 214 -6.46 -9.67 -35.56
N LYS A 215 -7.35 -9.64 -36.54
CA LYS A 215 -8.06 -8.42 -36.99
C LYS A 215 -8.95 -7.84 -35.90
N SER A 216 -9.68 -8.69 -35.17
CA SER A 216 -10.61 -8.23 -34.13
C SER A 216 -9.88 -7.68 -32.89
N THR A 217 -8.66 -8.15 -32.62
CA THR A 217 -7.87 -7.77 -31.42
C THR A 217 -6.78 -6.74 -31.72
N ALA A 218 -6.38 -6.59 -32.99
CA ALA A 218 -5.36 -5.63 -33.41
C ALA A 218 -6.00 -4.47 -34.19
N ARG A 219 -5.49 -3.25 -34.01
CA ARG A 219 -5.93 -2.06 -34.79
C ARG A 219 -5.24 -1.99 -36.16
N PHE A 220 -4.84 -3.13 -36.76
CA PHE A 220 -4.07 -3.19 -38.00
C PHE A 220 -4.86 -3.86 -39.11
N GLY A 221 -4.51 -3.56 -40.36
CA GLY A 221 -5.20 -4.08 -41.53
C GLY A 221 -4.89 -5.54 -41.88
N LEU A 222 -5.55 -6.04 -42.95
CA LEU A 222 -5.50 -7.43 -43.40
C LEU A 222 -4.06 -7.93 -43.70
N THR A 223 -3.22 -7.06 -44.32
CA THR A 223 -1.82 -7.39 -44.62
C THR A 223 -1.01 -7.71 -43.33
N TYR A 224 -1.23 -6.96 -42.29
CA TYR A 224 -0.60 -7.24 -40.97
C TYR A 224 -1.06 -8.58 -40.42
N ALA A 225 -2.36 -8.88 -40.52
CA ALA A 225 -2.92 -10.15 -40.03
C ALA A 225 -2.34 -11.35 -40.77
N HIS A 226 -2.25 -11.30 -42.11
CA HIS A 226 -1.60 -12.32 -42.89
C HIS A 226 -0.12 -12.51 -42.57
N ASN A 227 0.63 -11.42 -42.42
CA ASN A 227 2.05 -11.48 -42.05
C ASN A 227 2.24 -12.15 -40.66
N LYS A 228 1.38 -11.83 -39.69
CA LYS A 228 1.43 -12.44 -38.35
C LYS A 228 1.01 -13.92 -38.40
N TYR A 229 -0.02 -14.27 -39.18
CA TYR A 229 -0.41 -15.66 -39.41
C TYR A 229 0.77 -16.48 -39.95
N ASN A 230 1.39 -16.03 -41.02
CA ASN A 230 2.54 -16.74 -41.63
C ASN A 230 3.68 -16.91 -40.61
N ALA A 231 3.99 -15.86 -39.84
CA ALA A 231 5.02 -15.92 -38.80
C ALA A 231 4.67 -16.93 -37.69
N ILE A 232 3.40 -17.01 -37.28
CA ILE A 232 2.93 -17.97 -36.28
C ILE A 232 3.04 -19.39 -36.78
N ILE A 233 2.60 -19.66 -38.01
CA ILE A 233 2.65 -21.00 -38.60
C ILE A 233 4.09 -21.46 -38.75
N GLN A 234 4.98 -20.58 -39.26
CA GLN A 234 6.40 -20.95 -39.34
C GLN A 234 6.99 -21.22 -37.94
N ALA A 235 6.71 -20.38 -36.99
CA ALA A 235 7.16 -20.57 -35.59
C ALA A 235 6.61 -21.87 -34.98
N ALA A 236 5.39 -22.27 -35.33
CA ALA A 236 4.80 -23.52 -34.87
C ALA A 236 5.49 -24.77 -35.47
N HIS A 237 5.87 -24.71 -36.74
CA HIS A 237 6.70 -25.76 -37.34
C HIS A 237 8.07 -25.86 -36.68
N ASP A 238 8.75 -24.71 -36.50
CA ASP A 238 10.08 -24.67 -35.86
C ASP A 238 10.02 -25.17 -34.40
N ALA A 239 8.93 -24.91 -33.69
CA ALA A 239 8.74 -25.37 -32.30
C ALA A 239 8.52 -26.89 -32.22
N ASN A 240 7.98 -27.51 -33.22
CA ASN A 240 7.87 -28.99 -33.28
C ASN A 240 9.25 -29.67 -33.47
N GLU A 241 10.24 -28.93 -33.97
CA GLU A 241 11.62 -29.43 -34.08
C GLU A 241 12.46 -29.08 -32.83
N PHE A 242 12.24 -27.92 -32.26
CA PHE A 242 13.05 -27.39 -31.14
C PHE A 242 12.22 -26.92 -29.94
N GLY A 243 11.08 -27.38 -29.68
CA GLY A 243 10.30 -27.15 -28.50
C GLY A 243 10.03 -28.43 -27.74
N HIS A 244 9.66 -28.33 -26.51
CA HIS A 244 9.18 -29.48 -25.74
C HIS A 244 7.94 -29.07 -24.95
N ILE A 245 6.79 -29.61 -25.34
CA ILE A 245 5.51 -29.32 -24.69
C ILE A 245 4.99 -30.55 -23.98
N ILE A 246 4.50 -30.39 -22.79
CA ILE A 246 3.79 -31.39 -21.99
C ILE A 246 2.47 -30.80 -21.51
N ASP A 247 1.52 -31.65 -21.13
CA ASP A 247 0.15 -31.24 -20.74
C ASP A 247 0.12 -30.16 -19.64
N SER A 248 1.07 -30.20 -18.71
CA SER A 248 1.17 -29.21 -17.66
C SER A 248 1.50 -27.80 -18.18
N ASN A 249 2.27 -27.68 -19.29
CA ASN A 249 2.57 -26.37 -19.88
C ASN A 249 1.29 -25.72 -20.40
N ILE A 250 0.42 -26.48 -21.07
CA ILE A 250 -0.85 -25.98 -21.61
C ILE A 250 -1.71 -25.39 -20.48
N LYS A 251 -1.84 -26.14 -19.38
CA LYS A 251 -2.61 -25.67 -18.21
C LYS A 251 -2.01 -24.42 -17.59
N ARG A 252 -0.67 -24.37 -17.46
CA ARG A 252 0.03 -23.23 -16.85
C ARG A 252 0.00 -21.99 -17.72
N ILE A 253 0.16 -22.13 -19.05
CA ILE A 253 0.04 -21.02 -20.00
C ILE A 253 -1.33 -20.36 -19.86
N ARG A 254 -2.43 -21.14 -19.93
CA ARG A 254 -3.79 -20.63 -19.77
C ARG A 254 -4.00 -19.97 -18.41
N LEU A 255 -3.53 -20.60 -17.34
CA LEU A 255 -3.62 -20.06 -15.99
C LEU A 255 -2.89 -18.71 -15.88
N TYR A 256 -1.68 -18.59 -16.42
CA TYR A 256 -0.93 -17.33 -16.36
C TYR A 256 -1.55 -16.23 -17.21
N ILE A 257 -2.14 -16.57 -18.37
CA ILE A 257 -2.91 -15.63 -19.18
C ILE A 257 -4.12 -15.11 -18.39
N SER A 258 -4.85 -15.98 -17.72
CA SER A 258 -6.02 -15.56 -16.92
C SER A 258 -5.63 -14.63 -15.77
N PHE A 259 -4.52 -14.88 -15.07
CA PHE A 259 -4.01 -13.98 -14.03
C PHE A 259 -3.54 -12.65 -14.62
N ILE A 260 -2.80 -12.65 -15.74
CA ILE A 260 -2.35 -11.40 -16.38
C ILE A 260 -3.56 -10.53 -16.74
N ARG A 261 -4.60 -11.10 -17.36
CA ARG A 261 -5.82 -10.38 -17.71
C ARG A 261 -6.54 -9.84 -16.47
N LYS A 262 -6.63 -10.66 -15.40
CA LYS A 262 -7.27 -10.21 -14.16
C LYS A 262 -6.49 -9.05 -13.52
N TYR A 263 -5.16 -9.12 -13.50
CA TYR A 263 -4.36 -7.99 -13.04
C TYR A 263 -4.51 -6.74 -13.91
N ASP A 264 -4.63 -6.87 -15.24
CA ASP A 264 -4.87 -5.73 -16.13
C ASP A 264 -6.21 -5.04 -15.80
N GLU A 265 -7.28 -5.81 -15.56
CA GLU A 265 -8.58 -5.30 -15.14
C GLU A 265 -8.52 -4.59 -13.77
N GLU A 266 -7.87 -5.19 -12.77
CA GLU A 266 -7.77 -4.60 -11.43
C GLU A 266 -6.87 -3.34 -11.42
N ILE A 267 -5.79 -3.31 -12.20
CA ILE A 267 -4.94 -2.14 -12.38
C ILE A 267 -5.74 -0.97 -12.97
N GLU A 268 -6.55 -1.21 -14.00
CA GLU A 268 -7.44 -0.21 -14.58
C GLU A 268 -8.46 0.29 -13.56
N SER A 269 -9.09 -0.62 -12.83
CA SER A 269 -10.06 -0.28 -11.76
C SER A 269 -9.46 0.58 -10.66
N ILE A 270 -8.21 0.30 -10.23
CA ILE A 270 -7.51 1.12 -9.22
C ILE A 270 -7.15 2.50 -9.78
N LEU A 271 -6.76 2.58 -11.04
CA LEU A 271 -6.51 3.88 -11.70
C LEU A 271 -7.77 4.73 -11.79
N ASP A 272 -8.90 4.12 -12.16
CA ASP A 272 -10.19 4.81 -12.20
C ASP A 272 -10.61 5.31 -10.80
N ALA A 273 -10.41 4.48 -9.76
CA ALA A 273 -10.68 4.87 -8.39
C ALA A 273 -9.78 6.03 -7.90
N MET A 274 -8.51 6.09 -8.36
CA MET A 274 -7.63 7.23 -8.05
C MET A 274 -8.13 8.52 -8.73
N HIS A 275 -8.56 8.44 -10.00
CA HIS A 275 -9.11 9.59 -10.72
C HIS A 275 -10.40 10.06 -10.04
N GLU A 276 -11.34 9.17 -9.75
CA GLU A 276 -12.59 9.50 -9.05
C GLU A 276 -12.33 10.16 -7.68
N LEU A 277 -11.32 9.66 -6.93
CA LEU A 277 -10.95 10.23 -5.65
C LEU A 277 -10.43 11.66 -5.78
N VAL A 278 -9.63 11.95 -6.81
CA VAL A 278 -9.11 13.30 -7.09
C VAL A 278 -10.25 14.22 -7.55
N ASP A 279 -11.05 13.79 -8.52
CA ASP A 279 -12.17 14.57 -9.08
C ASP A 279 -13.20 14.95 -8.00
N THR A 280 -13.53 14.01 -7.10
CA THR A 280 -14.48 14.24 -6.02
C THR A 280 -13.97 15.24 -4.97
N ASN A 281 -12.66 15.43 -4.86
CA ASN A 281 -11.99 16.30 -3.87
C ASN A 281 -11.28 17.51 -4.50
N GLU A 282 -11.65 17.90 -5.72
CA GLU A 282 -11.01 18.93 -6.56
C GLU A 282 -10.79 20.27 -5.83
N ASP A 283 -11.72 20.70 -4.99
CA ASP A 283 -11.67 21.97 -4.27
C ASP A 283 -10.67 21.98 -3.11
N THR A 284 -10.10 20.83 -2.73
CA THR A 284 -9.19 20.71 -1.60
C THR A 284 -7.78 21.22 -1.95
N ASP A 285 -7.09 21.80 -0.96
CA ASP A 285 -5.70 22.22 -1.14
C ASP A 285 -4.77 21.02 -1.43
N PHE A 286 -5.13 19.83 -0.98
CA PHE A 286 -4.40 18.60 -1.25
C PHE A 286 -4.43 18.26 -2.75
N VAL A 287 -5.60 18.30 -3.39
CA VAL A 287 -5.74 18.03 -4.83
C VAL A 287 -5.08 19.13 -5.67
N LYS A 288 -5.21 20.39 -5.28
CA LYS A 288 -4.49 21.50 -5.94
C LYS A 288 -2.97 21.28 -5.94
N GLN A 289 -2.43 20.69 -4.89
CA GLN A 289 -1.00 20.32 -4.84
C GLN A 289 -0.67 19.15 -5.78
N ILE A 290 -1.57 18.15 -5.94
CA ILE A 290 -1.42 17.08 -6.94
C ILE A 290 -1.30 17.71 -8.34
N HIS A 291 -2.21 18.59 -8.75
CA HIS A 291 -2.18 19.25 -10.06
C HIS A 291 -0.95 20.15 -10.25
N LEU A 292 -0.50 20.81 -9.17
CA LEU A 292 0.74 21.57 -9.23
C LEU A 292 1.93 20.65 -9.54
N ILE A 293 2.02 19.48 -8.94
CA ILE A 293 3.09 18.51 -9.23
C ILE A 293 2.98 17.99 -10.66
N GLU A 294 1.78 17.67 -11.15
CA GLU A 294 1.55 17.24 -12.53
C GLU A 294 1.99 18.29 -13.57
N SER A 295 1.92 19.59 -13.22
CA SER A 295 2.35 20.67 -14.12
C SER A 295 3.85 20.65 -14.43
N PHE A 296 4.67 19.95 -13.63
CA PHE A 296 6.10 19.82 -13.88
C PHE A 296 6.37 18.82 -15.02
N LYS A 297 7.22 19.21 -15.94
CA LYS A 297 7.58 18.35 -17.08
C LYS A 297 8.19 17.03 -16.59
N GLY A 298 7.52 15.92 -16.91
CA GLY A 298 7.95 14.56 -16.56
C GLY A 298 7.28 14.00 -15.29
N ALA A 299 6.52 14.79 -14.56
CA ALA A 299 5.66 14.29 -13.49
C ALA A 299 4.27 13.98 -14.08
N GLY A 300 3.85 12.72 -14.07
CA GLY A 300 2.49 12.32 -14.45
C GLY A 300 1.60 12.12 -13.22
N PHE A 301 0.31 11.92 -13.47
CA PHE A 301 -0.72 11.72 -12.43
C PHE A 301 -0.30 10.75 -11.32
N LEU A 302 0.15 9.53 -11.69
CA LEU A 302 0.60 8.53 -10.73
C LEU A 302 1.75 9.00 -9.84
N SER A 303 2.69 9.76 -10.41
CA SER A 303 3.81 10.30 -9.62
C SER A 303 3.33 11.37 -8.65
N ALA A 304 2.40 12.22 -9.08
CA ALA A 304 1.85 13.30 -8.27
C ALA A 304 1.02 12.76 -7.09
N ILE A 305 0.07 11.87 -7.38
CA ILE A 305 -0.81 11.28 -6.35
C ILE A 305 -0.03 10.40 -5.37
N SER A 306 0.97 9.64 -5.86
CA SER A 306 1.83 8.81 -5.02
C SER A 306 2.67 9.66 -4.07
N LEU A 307 3.28 10.74 -4.58
CA LEU A 307 4.07 11.66 -3.76
C LEU A 307 3.21 12.32 -2.69
N MET A 308 2.03 12.82 -3.05
CA MET A 308 1.10 13.45 -2.11
C MET A 308 0.56 12.45 -1.10
N GLY A 309 0.25 11.23 -1.50
CA GLY A 309 -0.18 10.16 -0.59
C GLY A 309 0.88 9.81 0.46
N GLU A 310 2.16 9.76 0.09
CA GLU A 310 3.24 9.45 1.03
C GLU A 310 3.59 10.64 1.93
N ILE A 311 3.59 11.87 1.43
CA ILE A 311 3.93 13.08 2.17
C ILE A 311 2.77 13.52 3.08
N GLY A 312 1.54 13.44 2.58
CA GLY A 312 0.31 13.83 3.28
C GLY A 312 0.08 15.35 3.27
N ASP A 313 0.97 16.13 3.85
CA ASP A 313 0.86 17.60 3.90
C ASP A 313 2.24 18.25 3.86
N PHE A 314 2.51 19.02 2.83
CA PHE A 314 3.78 19.77 2.70
C PHE A 314 3.96 20.84 3.79
N SER A 315 2.90 21.36 4.39
CA SER A 315 2.98 22.33 5.47
C SER A 315 3.67 21.79 6.73
N ALA A 316 3.75 20.47 6.85
CA ALA A 316 4.48 19.79 7.93
C ALA A 316 6.01 20.02 7.86
N PHE A 317 6.53 20.40 6.68
CA PHE A 317 7.95 20.54 6.42
C PHE A 317 8.33 22.01 6.28
N SER A 318 9.13 22.53 7.21
CA SER A 318 9.58 23.92 7.16
C SER A 318 10.75 24.15 6.19
N LYS A 319 11.44 23.08 5.77
CA LYS A 319 12.60 23.11 4.84
C LYS A 319 12.63 21.89 3.94
N PRO A 320 13.07 22.02 2.67
CA PRO A 320 13.17 20.89 1.73
C PRO A 320 14.04 19.72 2.21
N LYS A 321 15.04 19.99 3.07
CA LYS A 321 15.92 18.95 3.66
C LYS A 321 15.17 17.98 4.61
N GLN A 322 13.97 18.30 5.04
CA GLN A 322 13.16 17.45 5.91
C GLN A 322 12.37 16.39 5.13
N LEU A 323 12.31 16.51 3.81
CA LEU A 323 11.71 15.54 2.89
C LEU A 323 12.67 14.41 2.47
N ARG A 324 13.91 14.41 2.97
CA ARG A 324 14.94 13.40 2.66
C ARG A 324 14.96 12.24 3.65
#